data_3e1f4b3686e1ded18480b62c2ab0e9ad
#
_entry.id   3e1f4b3686e1ded18480b62c2ab0e9ad
#
_cell.length_a   1.000
_cell.length_b   1.000
_cell.length_c   1.000
_cell.angle_alpha   90.00
_cell.angle_beta   90.00
_cell.angle_gamma   90.00
#
_symmetry.space_group_name_H-M   'P 1'
#
loop_
_entity.id
_entity.type
_entity.pdbx_description
1 polymer ?
#
loop_
_entity_poly.entity_id
_entity_poly.type
_entity_poly.pdbx_seq_one_letter_code
_entity_poly.pdbx_strand_id
1 'polypeptide(L)'
;MRYAIPEPMLAKSVDRIPAPDAVAGGLSFEPKWDGFRALVSWDGTDVEIGSRGAKPLTRYFPELVEAFARLLPEPCLLDGEIVIALGEPGSQRLDWDALTQRIHPAESRVRMLSEQTPAMFIA
;
A
#
# COMPACT_ATOMS: atom_id res chain seq x y z
N MET A 1 -2.97 18.39 -12.38
CA MET A 1 -1.77 17.70 -12.90
C MET A 1 -1.60 16.39 -12.14
N ARG A 2 -1.47 15.31 -12.90
CA ARG A 2 -1.26 13.99 -12.29
C ARG A 2 0.24 13.78 -12.07
N TYR A 3 0.62 13.33 -10.88
CA TYR A 3 1.99 12.95 -10.63
C TYR A 3 2.26 11.59 -11.25
N ALA A 4 3.34 11.49 -12.03
CA ALA A 4 3.79 10.21 -12.53
C ALA A 4 4.23 9.33 -11.34
N ILE A 5 3.82 8.06 -11.35
CA ILE A 5 4.24 7.12 -10.32
C ILE A 5 5.65 6.64 -10.65
N PRO A 6 6.65 6.93 -9.80
CA PRO A 6 8.00 6.50 -10.04
C PRO A 6 8.18 5.01 -9.74
N GLU A 7 9.26 4.44 -10.24
CA GLU A 7 9.66 3.10 -9.85
C GLU A 7 10.21 3.14 -8.42
N PRO A 8 9.69 2.31 -7.50
CA PRO A 8 10.12 2.36 -6.11
C PRO A 8 11.51 1.76 -5.92
N MET A 9 12.25 2.32 -4.97
CA MET A 9 13.51 1.76 -4.52
C MET A 9 13.23 0.51 -3.68
N LEU A 10 14.00 -0.56 -3.91
CA LEU A 10 13.83 -1.83 -3.22
C LEU A 10 14.90 -2.00 -2.14
N ALA A 11 14.47 -2.58 -1.00
CA ALA A 11 15.39 -2.95 0.07
C ALA A 11 16.23 -4.16 -0.33
N LYS A 12 17.46 -4.20 0.20
CA LYS A 12 18.36 -5.34 0.02
C LYS A 12 18.17 -6.31 1.20
N SER A 13 18.02 -7.59 0.89
CA SER A 13 17.96 -8.63 1.92
C SER A 13 19.31 -8.82 2.59
N VAL A 14 19.31 -8.92 3.93
CA VAL A 14 20.51 -9.15 4.73
C VAL A 14 20.23 -10.19 5.82
N ASP A 15 21.29 -10.81 6.34
CA ASP A 15 21.18 -11.91 7.35
C ASP A 15 20.86 -11.40 8.75
N ARG A 16 21.23 -10.16 9.04
CA ARG A 16 21.07 -9.57 10.36
C ARG A 16 20.88 -8.07 10.22
N ILE A 17 20.36 -7.46 11.27
CA ILE A 17 20.20 -6.01 11.33
C ILE A 17 21.60 -5.38 11.36
N PRO A 18 21.99 -4.56 10.35
CA PRO A 18 23.28 -3.91 10.34
C PRO A 18 23.39 -2.82 11.41
N ALA A 19 24.62 -2.48 11.79
CA ALA A 19 24.87 -1.36 12.67
C ALA A 19 24.40 -0.04 12.00
N PRO A 20 23.91 0.93 12.78
CA PRO A 20 23.41 2.20 12.21
C PRO A 20 24.43 2.96 11.36
N ASP A 21 25.71 2.78 11.60
CA ASP A 21 26.82 3.42 10.89
C ASP A 21 27.48 2.53 9.82
N ALA A 22 26.88 1.38 9.51
CA ALA A 22 27.43 0.43 8.54
C ALA A 22 27.54 1.00 7.12
N VAL A 23 26.77 2.03 6.80
CA VAL A 23 26.74 2.69 5.49
C VAL A 23 26.95 4.19 5.68
N ALA A 24 27.76 4.78 4.80
CA ALA A 24 27.94 6.22 4.79
C ALA A 24 26.59 6.93 4.60
N GLY A 25 26.31 7.93 5.43
CA GLY A 25 25.02 8.61 5.44
C GLY A 25 23.99 7.99 6.39
N GLY A 26 24.32 6.85 7.01
CA GLY A 26 23.44 6.17 7.97
C GLY A 26 22.42 5.26 7.35
N LEU A 27 21.55 4.69 8.20
CA LEU A 27 20.49 3.77 7.82
C LEU A 27 19.18 4.20 8.47
N SER A 28 18.09 3.97 7.76
CA SER A 28 16.74 4.10 8.28
C SER A 28 16.15 2.70 8.48
N PHE A 29 15.54 2.47 9.63
CA PHE A 29 14.94 1.19 9.99
C PHE A 29 13.43 1.36 10.07
N GLU A 30 12.72 0.44 9.46
CA GLU A 30 11.26 0.43 9.49
C GLU A 30 10.74 -0.99 9.59
N PRO A 31 9.52 -1.21 10.15
CA PRO A 31 8.91 -2.52 10.15
C PRO A 31 8.65 -3.01 8.73
N LYS A 32 8.83 -4.31 8.51
CA LYS A 32 8.42 -4.94 7.25
C LYS A 32 6.98 -5.41 7.39
N TRP A 33 6.06 -4.69 6.76
CA TRP A 33 4.64 -5.06 6.77
C TRP A 33 4.35 -6.18 5.76
N ASP A 34 3.44 -7.09 6.12
CA ASP A 34 2.95 -8.12 5.20
C ASP A 34 1.85 -7.55 4.33
N GLY A 35 2.25 -6.85 3.28
CA GLY A 35 1.35 -6.14 2.39
C GLY A 35 1.90 -5.94 1.01
N PHE A 36 1.19 -5.17 0.21
CA PHE A 36 1.63 -4.75 -1.11
C PHE A 36 2.24 -3.36 -1.03
N ARG A 37 3.49 -3.22 -1.42
CA ARG A 37 4.04 -1.88 -1.59
C ARG A 37 3.24 -1.15 -2.67
N ALA A 38 2.85 0.06 -2.37
CA ALA A 38 2.03 0.86 -3.27
C ALA A 38 2.46 2.32 -3.27
N LEU A 39 2.47 2.89 -4.47
CA LEU A 39 2.65 4.31 -4.67
C LEU A 39 1.31 4.91 -5.09
N VAL A 40 0.87 5.92 -4.36
CA VAL A 40 -0.44 6.54 -4.57
C VAL A 40 -0.27 7.95 -5.11
N SER A 41 -0.86 8.20 -6.26
CA SER A 41 -0.89 9.53 -6.87
C SER A 41 -2.29 10.12 -6.73
N TRP A 42 -2.40 11.27 -6.10
CA TRP A 42 -3.62 12.06 -6.00
C TRP A 42 -3.39 13.42 -6.67
N ASP A 43 -4.16 13.73 -7.70
CA ASP A 43 -3.99 14.97 -8.46
C ASP A 43 -5.06 16.03 -8.13
N GLY A 44 -5.89 15.79 -7.13
CA GLY A 44 -7.03 16.65 -6.78
C GLY A 44 -8.33 16.22 -7.43
N THR A 45 -8.28 15.30 -8.37
CA THR A 45 -9.45 14.77 -9.09
C THR A 45 -9.46 13.25 -9.10
N ASP A 46 -8.34 12.63 -9.49
CA ASP A 46 -8.22 11.18 -9.65
C ASP A 46 -7.15 10.60 -8.74
N VAL A 47 -7.42 9.39 -8.25
CA VAL A 47 -6.47 8.58 -7.48
C VAL A 47 -5.95 7.48 -8.39
N GLU A 48 -4.64 7.29 -8.40
CA GLU A 48 -3.99 6.18 -9.08
C GLU A 48 -3.08 5.45 -8.10
N ILE A 49 -3.23 4.13 -8.02
CA ILE A 49 -2.43 3.27 -7.15
C ILE A 49 -1.59 2.36 -8.02
N GLY A 50 -0.27 2.48 -7.90
CA GLY A 50 0.69 1.67 -8.64
C GLY A 50 1.40 0.67 -7.74
N SER A 51 1.71 -0.50 -8.27
CA SER A 51 2.46 -1.53 -7.58
C SER A 51 3.96 -1.40 -7.85
N ARG A 52 4.71 -2.19 -7.12
CA ARG A 52 6.15 -2.34 -7.29
C ARG A 52 6.58 -2.67 -8.73
N GLY A 53 5.81 -3.46 -9.46
CA GLY A 53 6.11 -3.87 -10.82
C GLY A 53 5.44 -3.02 -11.90
N ALA A 54 5.07 -1.79 -11.59
CA ALA A 54 4.36 -0.86 -12.47
C ALA A 54 2.98 -1.37 -12.90
N LYS A 55 2.43 -2.38 -12.23
CA LYS A 55 1.07 -2.85 -12.47
C LYS A 55 0.08 -1.99 -11.68
N PRO A 56 -1.01 -1.50 -12.30
CA PRO A 56 -1.99 -0.72 -11.59
C PRO A 56 -2.75 -1.57 -10.57
N LEU A 57 -2.94 -1.01 -9.37
CA LEU A 57 -3.72 -1.64 -8.30
C LEU A 57 -5.04 -0.92 -8.04
N THR A 58 -5.29 0.19 -8.71
CA THR A 58 -6.42 1.08 -8.45
C THR A 58 -7.76 0.36 -8.42
N ARG A 59 -8.04 -0.49 -9.40
CA ARG A 59 -9.32 -1.21 -9.50
C ARG A 59 -9.55 -2.25 -8.40
N TYR A 60 -8.50 -2.69 -7.73
CA TYR A 60 -8.59 -3.75 -6.72
C TYR A 60 -8.87 -3.22 -5.32
N PHE A 61 -8.77 -1.90 -5.12
CA PHE A 61 -8.95 -1.27 -3.80
C PHE A 61 -9.86 -0.05 -3.88
N PRO A 62 -11.13 -0.24 -4.25
CA PRO A 62 -12.06 0.89 -4.39
C PRO A 62 -12.27 1.65 -3.09
N GLU A 63 -12.20 0.99 -1.93
CA GLU A 63 -12.31 1.65 -0.63
C GLU A 63 -11.14 2.61 -0.36
N LEU A 64 -9.93 2.25 -0.82
CA LEU A 64 -8.76 3.14 -0.68
C LEU A 64 -8.86 4.32 -1.63
N VAL A 65 -9.29 4.10 -2.85
CA VAL A 65 -9.50 5.18 -3.83
C VAL A 65 -10.46 6.22 -3.25
N GLU A 66 -11.58 5.76 -2.71
CA GLU A 66 -12.57 6.64 -2.08
C GLU A 66 -11.99 7.37 -0.87
N ALA A 67 -11.27 6.66 -0.01
CA ALA A 67 -10.66 7.22 1.18
C ALA A 67 -9.62 8.29 0.85
N PHE A 68 -8.74 8.05 -0.12
CA PHE A 68 -7.74 9.02 -0.52
C PHE A 68 -8.38 10.28 -1.11
N ALA A 69 -9.38 10.12 -1.99
CA ALA A 69 -10.07 11.25 -2.59
C ALA A 69 -10.78 12.11 -1.55
N ARG A 70 -11.26 11.50 -0.47
CA ARG A 70 -11.96 12.21 0.61
C ARG A 70 -11.03 12.85 1.62
N LEU A 71 -9.91 12.17 1.95
CA LEU A 71 -9.09 12.54 3.10
C LEU A 71 -7.85 13.36 2.75
N LEU A 72 -7.30 13.21 1.54
CA LEU A 72 -6.09 13.94 1.19
C LEU A 72 -6.42 15.40 0.87
N PRO A 73 -5.79 16.35 1.58
CA PRO A 73 -6.15 17.77 1.48
C PRO A 73 -5.64 18.44 0.21
N GLU A 74 -4.60 17.88 -0.39
CA GLU A 74 -3.96 18.48 -1.57
C GLU A 74 -3.34 17.40 -2.45
N PRO A 75 -3.06 17.70 -3.72
CA PRO A 75 -2.37 16.78 -4.62
C PRO A 75 -1.04 16.34 -4.03
N CYS A 76 -0.78 15.02 -4.09
CA CYS A 76 0.43 14.45 -3.51
C CYS A 76 0.75 13.07 -4.10
N LEU A 77 1.96 12.62 -3.80
CA LEU A 77 2.43 11.28 -4.10
C LEU A 77 2.82 10.62 -2.77
N LEU A 78 2.24 9.46 -2.48
CA LEU A 78 2.50 8.72 -1.25
C LEU A 78 3.18 7.41 -1.55
N ASP A 79 4.15 7.03 -0.72
CA ASP A 79 4.78 5.72 -0.73
C ASP A 79 4.41 4.98 0.56
N GLY A 80 3.92 3.76 0.44
CA GLY A 80 3.52 2.98 1.60
C GLY A 80 3.17 1.54 1.27
N GLU A 81 2.41 0.93 2.18
CA GLU A 81 1.98 -0.46 2.08
C GLU A 81 0.46 -0.56 2.18
N ILE A 82 -0.13 -1.37 1.31
CA ILE A 82 -1.53 -1.78 1.44
C ILE A 82 -1.57 -3.05 2.25
N VAL A 83 -2.36 -3.07 3.31
CA VAL A 83 -2.49 -4.21 4.22
C VAL A 83 -3.96 -4.48 4.52
N ILE A 84 -4.28 -5.71 4.91
CA ILE A 84 -5.57 -6.06 5.48
C ILE A 84 -5.33 -6.65 6.86
N ALA A 85 -5.95 -6.06 7.89
CA ALA A 85 -5.85 -6.51 9.25
C ALA A 85 -7.16 -7.20 9.66
N LEU A 86 -7.08 -8.43 10.13
CA LEU A 86 -8.22 -9.21 10.60
C LEU A 86 -8.06 -9.56 12.07
N GLY A 87 -9.19 -9.73 12.76
CA GLY A 87 -9.24 -10.10 14.16
C GLY A 87 -9.93 -9.07 15.03
N GLU A 88 -10.00 -9.35 16.31
CA GLU A 88 -10.63 -8.47 17.31
C GLU A 88 -9.77 -7.22 17.54
N PRO A 89 -10.40 -6.08 17.86
CA PRO A 89 -9.67 -4.86 18.22
C PRO A 89 -8.64 -5.13 19.32
N GLY A 90 -7.40 -4.71 19.08
CA GLY A 90 -6.28 -4.93 20.00
C GLY A 90 -5.52 -6.23 19.81
N SER A 91 -6.04 -7.16 19.01
CA SER A 91 -5.35 -8.42 18.67
C SER A 91 -5.40 -8.71 17.16
N GLN A 92 -5.45 -7.67 16.36
CA GLN A 92 -5.48 -7.82 14.91
C GLN A 92 -4.13 -8.29 14.37
N ARG A 93 -4.21 -9.04 13.25
CA ARG A 93 -3.05 -9.48 12.49
C ARG A 93 -3.21 -9.08 11.04
N LEU A 94 -2.09 -8.80 10.39
CA LEU A 94 -2.08 -8.62 8.94
C LEU A 94 -2.32 -9.97 8.27
N ASP A 95 -3.28 -10.01 7.37
CA ASP A 95 -3.70 -11.24 6.68
C ASP A 95 -3.33 -11.16 5.21
N TRP A 96 -2.26 -11.87 4.85
CA TRP A 96 -1.74 -11.93 3.48
C TRP A 96 -2.72 -12.60 2.52
N ASP A 97 -3.40 -13.66 2.97
CA ASP A 97 -4.34 -14.40 2.12
C ASP A 97 -5.55 -13.53 1.76
N ALA A 98 -6.10 -12.79 2.73
CA ALA A 98 -7.18 -11.85 2.46
C ALA A 98 -6.75 -10.77 1.47
N LEU A 99 -5.52 -10.29 1.60
CA LEU A 99 -4.98 -9.27 0.70
C LEU A 99 -4.83 -9.80 -0.73
N THR A 100 -4.25 -10.98 -0.90
CA THR A 100 -4.02 -11.57 -2.23
C THR A 100 -5.33 -11.90 -2.95
N GLN A 101 -6.39 -12.21 -2.23
CA GLN A 101 -7.71 -12.44 -2.81
C GLN A 101 -8.30 -11.21 -3.51
N ARG A 102 -7.79 -10.01 -3.21
CA ARG A 102 -8.25 -8.77 -3.84
C ARG A 102 -7.81 -8.66 -5.30
N ILE A 103 -6.79 -9.38 -5.71
CA ILE A 103 -6.33 -9.39 -7.10
C ILE A 103 -7.21 -10.38 -7.87
N HIS A 104 -8.36 -9.90 -8.31
CA HIS A 104 -9.37 -10.72 -8.95
C HIS A 104 -9.96 -9.99 -10.17
N PRO A 105 -10.23 -10.69 -11.28
CA PRO A 105 -10.77 -10.06 -12.49
C PRO A 105 -12.23 -9.59 -12.35
N ALA A 106 -13.03 -10.20 -11.47
CA ALA A 106 -14.43 -9.84 -11.30
C ALA A 106 -14.60 -8.64 -10.37
N GLU A 107 -15.12 -7.55 -10.91
CA GLU A 107 -15.36 -6.31 -10.14
C GLU A 107 -16.33 -6.53 -8.97
N SER A 108 -17.37 -7.35 -9.16
CA SER A 108 -18.34 -7.66 -8.10
C SER A 108 -17.69 -8.33 -6.90
N ARG A 109 -16.73 -9.23 -7.13
CA ARG A 109 -16.01 -9.89 -6.06
C ARG A 109 -15.08 -8.92 -5.32
N VAL A 110 -14.37 -8.07 -6.05
CA VAL A 110 -13.52 -7.04 -5.46
C VAL A 110 -14.34 -6.12 -4.57
N ARG A 111 -15.50 -5.68 -5.04
CA ARG A 111 -16.39 -4.80 -4.27
C ARG A 111 -16.91 -5.48 -3.01
N MET A 112 -17.32 -6.73 -3.11
CA MET A 112 -17.77 -7.51 -1.95
C MET A 112 -16.64 -7.62 -0.90
N LEU A 113 -15.44 -7.97 -1.33
CA LEU A 113 -14.29 -8.09 -0.42
C LEU A 113 -13.88 -6.76 0.17
N SER A 114 -14.03 -5.65 -0.57
CA SER A 114 -13.74 -4.31 -0.04
C SER A 114 -14.65 -3.91 1.13
N GLU A 115 -15.86 -4.47 1.16
CA GLU A 115 -16.80 -4.24 2.25
C GLU A 115 -16.57 -5.21 3.42
N GLN A 116 -16.26 -6.47 3.13
CA GLN A 116 -16.05 -7.51 4.15
C GLN A 116 -14.69 -7.38 4.85
N THR A 117 -13.65 -7.12 4.08
CA THR A 117 -12.27 -7.02 4.58
C THR A 117 -11.60 -5.78 4.01
N PRO A 118 -11.99 -4.58 4.49
CA PRO A 118 -11.42 -3.34 3.96
C PRO A 118 -9.92 -3.26 4.18
N ALA A 119 -9.22 -2.72 3.20
CA ALA A 119 -7.79 -2.52 3.26
C ALA A 119 -7.43 -1.23 4.00
N MET A 120 -6.20 -1.18 4.50
CA MET A 120 -5.60 0.02 5.08
C MET A 120 -4.32 0.36 4.31
N PHE A 121 -3.94 1.62 4.38
CA PHE A 121 -2.69 2.10 3.80
C PHE A 121 -1.81 2.66 4.91
N ILE A 122 -0.58 2.17 4.98
CA ILE A 122 0.43 2.63 5.92
C ILE A 122 1.49 3.39 5.13
N ALA A 123 1.52 4.69 5.30
CA ALA A 123 2.47 5.56 4.61
C ALA A 123 3.89 5.44 5.17
#